data_3a42efa3b346efe6d30c21d558b40317
#
_entry.id   3a42efa3b346efe6d30c21d558b40317
#
_cell.length_a   1.000
_cell.length_b   1.000
_cell.length_c   1.000
_cell.angle_alpha   90.00
_cell.angle_beta   90.00
_cell.angle_gamma   90.00
#
_symmetry.space_group_name_H-M   'P 1'
#
loop_
_entity.id
_entity.type
_entity.pdbx_description
1 polymer ?
#
loop_
_entity_poly.entity_id
_entity_poly.type
_entity_poly.pdbx_seq_one_letter_code
_entity_poly.pdbx_strand_id
1 'polypeptide(L)'
;MIQSGEYYGKDDYYSRTLTKEDFWYGHGLLSPLGEDIPNPYQDISTPLTHADYEQKRASMRKEFSPDSKKLAIDLTFSPPKSVSIAMLDPILKYQLIEAHNQAVKNVLTYVESNYIIWRKHTNKGNKTEHIKTQNALFACLQHRVSREQDPQLHTHCLLFRKTMVDGKIMTIEDRFIHSNQYLLSLMYDNELSKALQERRIPLRESNSLDQKNKHFEIDGINDTLIDHFSKRKIQIQQYQDTYGLSDSWEGSHAAGLASRKAKSTEKLQDLEKMWLQDISELGGFVVEKRPEKTNSTRLLEIDTIVKNSINLLQEKSFAFSKADLMIEVYKEGMMMGITLPEFEKSFDAHLQVDLIKAGFRTLNNEVYYTTPKNIARAKYIDTILLQERIENYATLSAENAIDKIDTISSELKANYGWELSKGQKEAVTKMLSTSDKYVAIEGIAGSGKTTMLEQAKNLYQEQGVKIIGMAFTGKAAEAMETEAAIPSQTIHRYLNQLSPSTPHDTWDFSAVKKADTPEVWIVDESSMLTDHLLSNILKASEQRNAKVVFLGDPNQLLPIGTGNAFARMTLEGAEQVPTVRMREINRQEEGSN
;
A
#
# COMPACT_ATOMS: atom_id res chain seq x y z
N MET A 1 -10.66 13.61 -4.21
CA MET A 1 -9.38 13.28 -3.54
C MET A 1 -9.29 14.07 -2.24
N ILE A 2 -9.04 13.40 -1.11
CA ILE A 2 -8.87 14.05 0.20
C ILE A 2 -7.43 14.49 0.35
N GLN A 3 -7.21 15.75 0.67
CA GLN A 3 -5.90 16.27 1.06
C GLN A 3 -5.93 16.61 2.53
N SER A 4 -4.96 16.12 3.31
CA SER A 4 -4.77 16.51 4.70
C SER A 4 -3.66 17.54 4.78
N GLY A 5 -3.92 18.66 5.45
CA GLY A 5 -2.96 19.73 5.69
C GLY A 5 -2.91 20.14 7.15
N GLU A 6 -1.83 20.77 7.57
CA GLU A 6 -1.72 21.35 8.89
C GLU A 6 -2.24 22.79 8.89
N TYR A 7 -3.20 23.09 9.77
CA TYR A 7 -3.70 24.43 9.94
C TYR A 7 -2.89 25.19 10.99
N TYR A 8 -2.21 26.22 10.53
CA TYR A 8 -1.50 27.18 11.40
C TYR A 8 -2.38 28.42 11.55
N GLY A 9 -2.72 28.79 12.77
CA GLY A 9 -3.67 29.88 13.11
C GLY A 9 -3.30 31.29 12.64
N LYS A 10 -2.37 31.44 11.71
CA LYS A 10 -1.91 32.73 11.15
C LYS A 10 -2.44 33.02 9.74
N ASP A 11 -3.05 32.05 9.06
CA ASP A 11 -3.54 32.28 7.71
C ASP A 11 -4.97 32.80 7.72
N ASP A 12 -5.18 33.98 7.14
CA ASP A 12 -6.49 34.58 6.85
C ASP A 12 -7.32 33.78 5.83
N TYR A 13 -6.99 32.50 5.63
CA TYR A 13 -7.63 31.63 4.66
C TYR A 13 -9.14 31.49 4.90
N TYR A 14 -9.57 31.63 6.14
CA TYR A 14 -10.95 31.42 6.59
C TYR A 14 -11.63 32.72 7.06
N SER A 15 -11.05 33.89 6.76
CA SER A 15 -11.64 35.20 7.13
C SER A 15 -12.80 35.64 6.23
N ARG A 16 -13.24 34.79 5.29
CA ARG A 16 -14.40 35.09 4.44
C ARG A 16 -15.72 35.05 5.24
N THR A 17 -16.72 35.71 4.75
CA THR A 17 -18.10 35.57 5.24
C THR A 17 -18.54 34.12 5.07
N LEU A 18 -19.02 33.49 6.15
CA LEU A 18 -19.54 32.13 6.14
C LEU A 18 -20.78 32.05 5.23
N THR A 19 -20.92 30.92 4.56
CA THR A 19 -22.05 30.65 3.65
C THR A 19 -23.06 29.71 4.32
N LYS A 20 -24.24 29.57 3.73
CA LYS A 20 -25.27 28.64 4.20
C LYS A 20 -24.86 27.18 4.09
N GLU A 21 -23.82 26.87 3.30
CA GLU A 21 -23.29 25.53 3.08
C GLU A 21 -22.21 25.14 4.11
N ASP A 22 -21.72 26.08 4.91
CA ASP A 22 -20.76 25.80 5.97
C ASP A 22 -21.49 25.16 7.17
N PHE A 23 -20.88 24.14 7.79
CA PHE A 23 -21.53 23.40 8.88
C PHE A 23 -20.52 22.86 9.90
N TRP A 24 -21.01 22.61 11.11
CA TRP A 24 -20.29 21.84 12.13
C TRP A 24 -20.60 20.37 12.00
N TYR A 25 -19.62 19.52 12.33
CA TYR A 25 -19.79 18.08 12.35
C TYR A 25 -18.98 17.43 13.48
N GLY A 26 -19.36 16.22 13.86
CA GLY A 26 -18.67 15.40 14.86
C GLY A 26 -19.42 15.43 16.22
N HIS A 27 -19.21 14.44 17.19
CA HIS A 27 -19.89 14.37 18.50
C HIS A 27 -19.51 15.52 19.46
N GLY A 28 -18.66 16.43 19.00
CA GLY A 28 -18.32 17.65 19.71
C GLY A 28 -17.45 17.40 20.94
N LEU A 29 -16.83 18.47 21.40
CA LEU A 29 -16.22 18.51 22.72
C LEU A 29 -17.30 19.00 23.69
N LEU A 30 -17.82 18.14 24.55
CA LEU A 30 -18.71 18.56 25.63
C LEU A 30 -17.96 19.59 26.49
N SER A 31 -18.61 20.72 26.79
CA SER A 31 -17.98 21.75 27.58
C SER A 31 -17.64 21.23 28.97
N PRO A 32 -16.42 21.46 29.48
CA PRO A 32 -16.09 21.18 30.86
C PRO A 32 -16.92 21.98 31.87
N LEU A 33 -17.67 23.00 31.43
CA LEU A 33 -18.47 23.91 32.26
C LEU A 33 -19.88 23.40 32.50
N GLY A 34 -20.27 22.20 32.01
CA GLY A 34 -21.58 21.63 32.28
C GLY A 34 -22.76 22.37 31.63
N GLU A 35 -22.52 23.39 30.85
CA GLU A 35 -23.52 24.00 30.00
C GLU A 35 -23.65 23.11 28.76
N ASP A 36 -24.85 22.60 28.53
CA ASP A 36 -25.21 21.90 27.31
C ASP A 36 -24.88 22.80 26.11
N ILE A 37 -23.71 22.62 25.52
CA ILE A 37 -23.55 23.04 24.15
C ILE A 37 -24.55 22.16 23.40
N PRO A 38 -25.60 22.76 22.77
CA PRO A 38 -26.62 21.98 22.10
C PRO A 38 -25.91 20.94 21.25
N ASN A 39 -26.26 19.68 21.45
CA ASN A 39 -25.69 18.59 20.67
C ASN A 39 -25.84 19.03 19.21
N PRO A 40 -24.77 19.34 18.48
CA PRO A 40 -24.87 19.80 17.09
C PRO A 40 -25.49 18.74 16.17
N TYR A 41 -25.82 17.56 16.73
CA TYR A 41 -26.37 16.40 16.04
C TYR A 41 -27.88 16.31 16.03
N GLN A 42 -28.58 16.99 16.91
CA GLN A 42 -30.05 16.98 16.84
C GLN A 42 -30.58 17.79 15.66
N ASP A 43 -29.73 18.65 15.06
CA ASP A 43 -30.13 19.43 13.89
C ASP A 43 -28.93 19.63 12.93
N ILE A 44 -28.79 18.69 11.97
CA ILE A 44 -27.78 18.70 10.91
C ILE A 44 -27.90 19.97 10.01
N SER A 45 -28.92 20.80 10.24
CA SER A 45 -29.29 21.97 9.45
C SER A 45 -28.84 23.31 10.05
N THR A 46 -28.22 23.33 11.22
CA THR A 46 -27.82 24.62 11.81
C THR A 46 -26.59 25.17 11.08
N PRO A 47 -26.72 26.27 10.33
CA PRO A 47 -25.59 26.88 9.65
C PRO A 47 -24.56 27.37 10.66
N LEU A 48 -23.29 27.14 10.38
CA LEU A 48 -22.18 27.69 11.15
C LEU A 48 -22.23 29.23 11.03
N THR A 49 -22.41 29.95 12.14
CA THR A 49 -22.28 31.42 12.10
C THR A 49 -20.81 31.82 12.29
N HIS A 50 -20.42 32.98 11.75
CA HIS A 50 -19.08 33.52 11.96
C HIS A 50 -18.78 33.74 13.47
N ALA A 51 -19.77 34.17 14.23
CA ALA A 51 -19.64 34.34 15.66
C ALA A 51 -19.36 33.01 16.38
N ASP A 52 -20.08 31.93 16.03
CA ASP A 52 -19.88 30.60 16.61
C ASP A 52 -18.50 30.04 16.32
N TYR A 53 -18.03 30.23 15.08
CA TYR A 53 -16.68 29.82 14.67
C TYR A 53 -15.60 30.58 15.47
N GLU A 54 -15.67 31.91 15.51
CA GLU A 54 -14.69 32.73 16.24
C GLU A 54 -14.78 32.53 17.76
N GLN A 55 -15.95 32.34 18.31
CA GLN A 55 -16.14 32.06 19.74
C GLN A 55 -15.52 30.70 20.11
N LYS A 56 -15.78 29.63 19.33
CA LYS A 56 -15.16 28.32 19.55
C LYS A 56 -13.64 28.35 19.29
N ARG A 57 -13.21 29.03 18.25
CA ARG A 57 -11.78 29.25 17.98
C ARG A 57 -11.10 30.01 19.13
N ALA A 58 -11.74 31.03 19.71
CA ALA A 58 -11.21 31.77 20.83
C ALA A 58 -11.17 30.96 22.12
N SER A 59 -12.20 30.16 22.41
CA SER A 59 -12.22 29.28 23.58
C SER A 59 -11.12 28.21 23.46
N MET A 60 -10.98 27.60 22.29
CA MET A 60 -9.92 26.63 22.03
C MET A 60 -8.52 27.24 22.14
N ARG A 61 -8.31 28.49 21.68
CA ARG A 61 -7.03 29.19 21.85
C ARG A 61 -6.65 29.41 23.32
N LYS A 62 -7.61 29.59 24.23
CA LYS A 62 -7.35 29.72 25.66
C LYS A 62 -6.92 28.40 26.31
N GLU A 63 -7.41 27.28 25.80
CA GLU A 63 -7.11 25.93 26.29
C GLU A 63 -5.84 25.32 25.66
N PHE A 64 -5.34 25.90 24.57
CA PHE A 64 -4.09 25.49 23.94
C PHE A 64 -2.91 26.15 24.64
N SER A 65 -1.89 25.35 24.97
CA SER A 65 -0.59 25.89 25.36
C SER A 65 -0.09 26.88 24.31
N PRO A 66 0.49 28.04 24.70
CA PRO A 66 1.01 29.05 23.76
C PRO A 66 1.98 28.51 22.72
N ASP A 67 2.60 27.34 22.97
CA ASP A 67 3.60 26.71 22.11
C ASP A 67 3.03 25.73 21.07
N SER A 68 1.73 25.38 21.12
CA SER A 68 1.16 24.49 20.10
C SER A 68 0.79 25.27 18.84
N LYS A 69 1.70 25.26 17.87
CA LYS A 69 1.53 25.94 16.57
C LYS A 69 0.43 25.35 15.70
N LYS A 70 -0.05 24.12 15.98
CA LYS A 70 -0.99 23.35 15.16
C LYS A 70 -2.35 23.25 15.85
N LEU A 71 -3.33 23.98 15.37
CA LEU A 71 -4.67 24.02 15.95
C LEU A 71 -5.57 22.89 15.44
N ALA A 72 -5.54 22.63 14.15
CA ALA A 72 -6.40 21.67 13.48
C ALA A 72 -5.68 20.95 12.34
N ILE A 73 -6.29 19.86 11.88
CA ILE A 73 -5.93 19.16 10.64
C ILE A 73 -6.96 19.53 9.59
N ASP A 74 -6.53 19.95 8.42
CA ASP A 74 -7.41 20.24 7.30
C ASP A 74 -7.59 19.00 6.43
N LEU A 75 -8.80 18.42 6.44
CA LEU A 75 -9.22 17.37 5.54
C LEU A 75 -10.02 17.99 4.40
N THR A 76 -9.40 18.14 3.23
CA THR A 76 -10.05 18.76 2.08
C THR A 76 -10.65 17.71 1.16
N PHE A 77 -11.97 17.76 0.99
CA PHE A 77 -12.73 16.89 0.09
C PHE A 77 -13.05 17.61 -1.20
N SER A 78 -12.63 17.05 -2.33
CA SER A 78 -12.88 17.60 -3.67
C SER A 78 -13.45 16.53 -4.59
N PRO A 79 -14.65 16.73 -5.15
CA PRO A 79 -15.20 15.81 -6.14
C PRO A 79 -14.43 15.88 -7.47
N PRO A 80 -14.68 14.91 -8.38
CA PRO A 80 -14.21 14.98 -9.76
C PRO A 80 -14.57 16.31 -10.44
N LYS A 81 -13.77 16.72 -11.41
CA LYS A 81 -13.93 18.04 -12.06
C LYS A 81 -15.29 18.18 -12.74
N SER A 82 -15.82 17.13 -13.36
CA SER A 82 -17.14 17.14 -13.99
C SER A 82 -18.27 17.50 -13.03
N VAL A 83 -18.16 17.09 -11.75
CA VAL A 83 -19.16 17.46 -10.72
C VAL A 83 -19.17 18.98 -10.49
N SER A 84 -17.98 19.60 -10.47
CA SER A 84 -17.86 21.05 -10.30
C SER A 84 -18.35 21.82 -11.53
N ILE A 85 -18.16 21.29 -12.73
CA ILE A 85 -18.70 21.86 -13.98
C ILE A 85 -20.22 21.70 -14.03
N ALA A 86 -20.73 20.49 -13.77
CA ALA A 86 -22.18 20.21 -13.80
C ALA A 86 -22.96 21.04 -12.75
N MET A 87 -22.32 21.48 -11.66
CA MET A 87 -22.92 22.37 -10.67
C MET A 87 -23.31 23.75 -11.23
N LEU A 88 -22.83 24.12 -12.42
CA LEU A 88 -23.22 25.37 -13.09
C LEU A 88 -24.62 25.26 -13.74
N ASP A 89 -25.14 24.04 -13.92
CA ASP A 89 -26.55 23.83 -14.27
C ASP A 89 -27.44 24.09 -13.05
N PRO A 90 -28.39 25.04 -13.13
CA PRO A 90 -29.28 25.39 -12.00
C PRO A 90 -30.10 24.21 -11.47
N ILE A 91 -30.46 23.24 -12.32
CA ILE A 91 -31.28 22.07 -11.97
C ILE A 91 -30.45 21.06 -11.18
N LEU A 92 -29.17 20.90 -11.52
CA LEU A 92 -28.28 19.93 -10.90
C LEU A 92 -27.59 20.49 -9.65
N LYS A 93 -27.38 21.80 -9.59
CA LYS A 93 -26.57 22.49 -8.57
C LYS A 93 -26.81 21.97 -7.14
N TYR A 94 -28.05 22.02 -6.69
CA TYR A 94 -28.38 21.61 -5.32
C TYR A 94 -28.21 20.12 -5.09
N GLN A 95 -28.55 19.29 -6.07
CA GLN A 95 -28.42 17.84 -5.98
C GLN A 95 -26.95 17.41 -5.86
N LEU A 96 -26.04 18.08 -6.60
CA LEU A 96 -24.60 17.80 -6.57
C LEU A 96 -23.95 18.25 -5.26
N ILE A 97 -24.32 19.44 -4.77
CA ILE A 97 -23.84 19.94 -3.48
C ILE A 97 -24.31 19.02 -2.35
N GLU A 98 -25.55 18.58 -2.37
CA GLU A 98 -26.11 17.70 -1.36
C GLU A 98 -25.45 16.31 -1.40
N ALA A 99 -25.23 15.74 -2.60
CA ALA A 99 -24.48 14.50 -2.77
C ALA A 99 -23.04 14.61 -2.20
N HIS A 100 -22.35 15.70 -2.52
CA HIS A 100 -21.02 15.99 -1.97
C HIS A 100 -21.05 16.07 -0.43
N ASN A 101 -21.98 16.84 0.13
CA ASN A 101 -22.08 17.01 1.58
C ASN A 101 -22.40 15.69 2.30
N GLN A 102 -23.26 14.85 1.71
CA GLN A 102 -23.56 13.52 2.23
C GLN A 102 -22.32 12.62 2.24
N ALA A 103 -21.57 12.58 1.15
CA ALA A 103 -20.33 11.82 1.06
C ALA A 103 -19.30 12.30 2.08
N VAL A 104 -19.11 13.62 2.24
CA VAL A 104 -18.23 14.20 3.26
C VAL A 104 -18.65 13.74 4.66
N LYS A 105 -19.92 13.87 5.03
CA LYS A 105 -20.43 13.46 6.34
C LYS A 105 -20.20 11.99 6.63
N ASN A 106 -20.44 11.11 5.66
CA ASN A 106 -20.24 9.66 5.82
C ASN A 106 -18.77 9.34 6.13
N VAL A 107 -17.83 9.97 5.42
CA VAL A 107 -16.39 9.78 5.69
C VAL A 107 -15.98 10.37 7.04
N LEU A 108 -16.49 11.55 7.42
CA LEU A 108 -16.19 12.13 8.72
C LEU A 108 -16.71 11.26 9.88
N THR A 109 -17.88 10.61 9.71
CA THR A 109 -18.38 9.61 10.67
C THR A 109 -17.40 8.46 10.85
N TYR A 110 -16.84 7.97 9.74
CA TYR A 110 -15.83 6.91 9.77
C TYR A 110 -14.53 7.36 10.46
N VAL A 111 -14.05 8.57 10.15
CA VAL A 111 -12.87 9.17 10.80
C VAL A 111 -13.08 9.27 12.29
N GLU A 112 -14.22 9.79 12.73
CA GLU A 112 -14.56 9.95 14.15
C GLU A 112 -14.60 8.62 14.88
N SER A 113 -15.22 7.61 14.27
CA SER A 113 -15.37 6.29 14.89
C SER A 113 -14.06 5.49 14.94
N ASN A 114 -13.11 5.73 14.01
CA ASN A 114 -11.97 4.85 13.83
C ASN A 114 -10.60 5.51 14.08
N TYR A 115 -10.46 6.81 13.85
CA TYR A 115 -9.15 7.48 13.84
C TYR A 115 -8.99 8.60 14.86
N ILE A 116 -10.01 8.89 15.67
CA ILE A 116 -9.86 9.80 16.81
C ILE A 116 -9.28 8.99 17.97
N ILE A 117 -7.97 9.07 18.08
CA ILE A 117 -7.18 8.25 19.00
C ILE A 117 -6.44 9.15 19.98
N TRP A 118 -6.58 8.84 21.27
CA TRP A 118 -5.78 9.42 22.32
C TRP A 118 -4.66 8.48 22.74
N ARG A 119 -3.45 9.03 22.87
CA ARG A 119 -2.27 8.30 23.35
C ARG A 119 -2.13 8.44 24.86
N LYS A 120 -2.43 7.37 25.59
CA LYS A 120 -2.30 7.28 27.04
C LYS A 120 -0.93 6.71 27.40
N HIS A 121 -0.16 7.46 28.20
CA HIS A 121 1.08 6.95 28.81
C HIS A 121 0.73 6.32 30.16
N THR A 122 1.09 5.05 30.37
CA THR A 122 0.93 4.38 31.66
C THR A 122 2.07 4.72 32.62
N ASN A 123 1.79 4.80 33.92
CA ASN A 123 2.59 5.38 35.01
C ASN A 123 4.01 4.81 35.23
N LYS A 124 4.55 4.02 34.35
CA LYS A 124 5.97 3.55 34.42
C LYS A 124 6.75 3.79 33.14
N GLY A 125 6.28 4.71 32.29
CA GLY A 125 7.07 5.23 31.16
C GLY A 125 7.29 4.30 29.96
N ASN A 126 7.01 2.99 30.06
CA ASN A 126 7.38 2.02 29.03
C ASN A 126 6.22 1.45 28.20
N LYS A 127 4.98 1.80 28.48
CA LYS A 127 3.84 1.31 27.71
C LYS A 127 2.90 2.44 27.31
N THR A 128 2.66 2.56 26.01
CA THR A 128 1.71 3.50 25.44
C THR A 128 0.48 2.74 24.98
N GLU A 129 -0.70 3.20 25.38
CA GLU A 129 -1.99 2.67 24.92
C GLU A 129 -2.64 3.67 23.98
N HIS A 130 -3.26 3.19 22.90
CA HIS A 130 -4.01 3.96 21.93
C HIS A 130 -5.50 3.71 22.13
N ILE A 131 -6.22 4.73 22.59
CA ILE A 131 -7.64 4.64 22.94
C ILE A 131 -8.45 5.38 21.89
N LYS A 132 -9.39 4.68 21.22
CA LYS A 132 -10.38 5.31 20.33
C LYS A 132 -11.39 6.05 21.21
N THR A 133 -11.52 7.35 21.02
CA THR A 133 -12.39 8.20 21.84
C THR A 133 -13.75 8.45 21.20
N GLN A 134 -13.84 8.30 19.85
CA GLN A 134 -15.07 8.50 19.08
C GLN A 134 -15.74 9.87 19.34
N ASN A 135 -14.91 10.87 19.58
CA ASN A 135 -15.36 12.20 19.94
C ASN A 135 -14.47 13.23 19.25
N ALA A 136 -15.00 13.92 18.25
CA ALA A 136 -14.30 14.91 17.44
C ALA A 136 -15.15 16.17 17.22
N LEU A 137 -14.50 17.23 16.76
CA LEU A 137 -15.16 18.43 16.29
C LEU A 137 -14.55 18.85 14.96
N PHE A 138 -15.37 19.00 13.95
CA PHE A 138 -15.02 19.47 12.63
C PHE A 138 -15.74 20.78 12.31
N ALA A 139 -15.01 21.75 11.76
CA ALA A 139 -15.58 22.92 11.10
C ALA A 139 -15.46 22.72 9.59
N CYS A 140 -16.58 22.57 8.90
CA CYS A 140 -16.64 22.28 7.47
C CYS A 140 -16.97 23.55 6.69
N LEU A 141 -16.02 23.98 5.84
CA LEU A 141 -16.09 25.23 5.07
C LEU A 141 -16.09 24.90 3.58
N GLN A 142 -17.18 25.21 2.90
CA GLN A 142 -17.35 24.87 1.50
C GLN A 142 -16.92 26.00 0.57
N HIS A 143 -16.17 25.64 -0.47
CA HIS A 143 -15.70 26.56 -1.51
C HIS A 143 -16.07 26.03 -2.90
N ARG A 144 -16.16 26.95 -3.88
CA ARG A 144 -16.58 26.62 -5.25
C ARG A 144 -15.61 27.08 -6.32
N VAL A 145 -14.48 27.67 -5.94
CA VAL A 145 -13.50 28.27 -6.84
C VAL A 145 -12.11 27.75 -6.53
N SER A 146 -11.37 27.33 -7.55
CA SER A 146 -9.95 27.03 -7.42
C SER A 146 -9.10 28.31 -7.33
N ARG A 147 -7.80 28.16 -7.03
CA ARG A 147 -6.86 29.32 -7.04
C ARG A 147 -6.65 29.91 -8.42
N GLU A 148 -6.82 29.10 -9.48
CA GLU A 148 -6.74 29.52 -10.87
C GLU A 148 -8.12 29.94 -11.42
N GLN A 149 -9.07 30.24 -10.53
CA GLN A 149 -10.42 30.71 -10.86
C GLN A 149 -11.28 29.71 -11.67
N ASP A 150 -10.95 28.42 -11.62
CA ASP A 150 -11.79 27.39 -12.21
C ASP A 150 -12.95 27.02 -11.28
N PRO A 151 -14.08 26.51 -11.81
CA PRO A 151 -15.12 25.91 -10.98
C PRO A 151 -14.54 24.69 -10.25
N GLN A 152 -14.55 24.74 -8.91
CA GLN A 152 -14.00 23.70 -8.06
C GLN A 152 -14.77 23.63 -6.76
N LEU A 153 -15.73 22.71 -6.70
CA LEU A 153 -16.38 22.38 -5.43
C LEU A 153 -15.39 21.68 -4.51
N HIS A 154 -15.24 22.14 -3.31
CA HIS A 154 -14.45 21.47 -2.29
C HIS A 154 -14.85 21.95 -0.90
N THR A 155 -14.70 21.05 0.08
CA THR A 155 -14.99 21.35 1.48
C THR A 155 -13.75 21.11 2.32
N HIS A 156 -13.30 22.15 3.02
CA HIS A 156 -12.28 22.06 4.05
C HIS A 156 -12.93 21.65 5.37
N CYS A 157 -12.60 20.48 5.88
CA CYS A 157 -13.06 19.98 7.17
C CYS A 157 -11.92 20.09 8.18
N LEU A 158 -11.95 21.14 8.98
CA LEU A 158 -10.95 21.42 10.00
C LEU A 158 -11.24 20.56 11.24
N LEU A 159 -10.54 19.44 11.37
CA LEU A 159 -10.58 18.61 12.57
C LEU A 159 -9.75 19.28 13.67
N PHE A 160 -10.37 19.73 14.73
CA PHE A 160 -9.66 20.22 15.91
C PHE A 160 -8.93 19.07 16.61
N ARG A 161 -7.63 19.27 16.92
CA ARG A 161 -6.75 18.24 17.48
C ARG A 161 -7.03 17.93 18.96
N LYS A 162 -8.28 17.98 19.36
CA LYS A 162 -8.74 17.73 20.74
C LYS A 162 -9.85 16.70 20.76
N THR A 163 -9.89 15.94 21.85
CA THR A 163 -10.93 14.94 22.13
C THR A 163 -11.23 14.95 23.63
N MET A 164 -12.40 14.49 24.04
CA MET A 164 -12.82 14.39 25.44
C MET A 164 -12.58 12.97 25.95
N VAL A 165 -11.94 12.86 27.12
CA VAL A 165 -11.71 11.58 27.82
C VAL A 165 -11.95 11.83 29.31
N ASP A 166 -12.90 11.13 29.91
CA ASP A 166 -13.25 11.25 31.34
C ASP A 166 -13.42 12.71 31.80
N GLY A 167 -14.12 13.52 30.99
CA GLY A 167 -14.36 14.94 31.28
C GLY A 167 -13.15 15.87 31.10
N LYS A 168 -12.03 15.35 30.55
CA LYS A 168 -10.82 16.15 30.30
C LYS A 168 -10.54 16.25 28.80
N ILE A 169 -10.08 17.44 28.38
CA ILE A 169 -9.69 17.69 26.99
C ILE A 169 -8.26 17.15 26.77
N MET A 170 -8.13 16.23 25.82
CA MET A 170 -6.87 15.58 25.47
C MET A 170 -6.50 15.89 24.02
N THR A 171 -5.24 15.71 23.66
CA THR A 171 -4.77 15.88 22.27
C THR A 171 -4.85 14.55 21.52
N ILE A 172 -5.38 14.58 20.29
CA ILE A 172 -5.46 13.40 19.42
C ILE A 172 -4.10 13.07 18.79
N GLU A 173 -3.89 11.78 18.54
CA GLU A 173 -2.78 11.25 17.74
C GLU A 173 -3.19 11.27 16.26
N ASP A 174 -2.66 12.21 15.47
CA ASP A 174 -3.10 12.47 14.10
C ASP A 174 -2.47 11.56 13.03
N ARG A 175 -1.38 10.86 13.35
CA ARG A 175 -0.68 9.99 12.37
C ARG A 175 -1.58 8.94 11.71
N PHE A 176 -2.59 8.44 12.42
CA PHE A 176 -3.51 7.44 11.88
C PHE A 176 -4.43 8.01 10.79
N ILE A 177 -4.75 9.30 10.87
CA ILE A 177 -5.51 10.00 9.84
C ILE A 177 -4.62 10.16 8.60
N HIS A 178 -3.40 10.63 8.77
CA HIS A 178 -2.45 10.82 7.68
C HIS A 178 -2.11 9.51 6.97
N SER A 179 -1.87 8.43 7.72
CA SER A 179 -1.53 7.11 7.14
C SER A 179 -2.70 6.46 6.38
N ASN A 180 -3.95 6.85 6.66
CA ASN A 180 -5.14 6.33 6.00
C ASN A 180 -5.78 7.31 4.99
N GLN A 181 -5.09 8.38 4.64
CA GLN A 181 -5.62 9.41 3.74
C GLN A 181 -6.10 8.85 2.41
N TYR A 182 -5.39 7.88 1.86
CA TYR A 182 -5.76 7.24 0.60
C TYR A 182 -7.07 6.44 0.72
N LEU A 183 -7.23 5.65 1.79
CA LEU A 183 -8.48 4.95 2.08
C LEU A 183 -9.66 5.93 2.20
N LEU A 184 -9.48 7.02 2.96
CA LEU A 184 -10.53 8.04 3.14
C LEU A 184 -10.91 8.70 1.81
N SER A 185 -9.95 8.89 0.90
CA SER A 185 -10.21 9.40 -0.45
C SER A 185 -11.10 8.44 -1.25
N LEU A 186 -10.76 7.15 -1.26
CA LEU A 186 -11.54 6.14 -1.97
C LEU A 186 -12.95 5.96 -1.36
N MET A 187 -13.07 6.06 -0.04
CA MET A 187 -14.38 6.06 0.63
C MET A 187 -15.23 7.24 0.15
N TYR A 188 -14.66 8.45 0.14
CA TYR A 188 -15.37 9.63 -0.33
C TYR A 188 -15.82 9.47 -1.78
N ASP A 189 -14.97 8.98 -2.67
CA ASP A 189 -15.30 8.79 -4.07
C ASP A 189 -16.43 7.75 -4.25
N ASN A 190 -16.44 6.66 -3.48
CA ASN A 190 -17.53 5.67 -3.48
C ASN A 190 -18.85 6.23 -2.91
N GLU A 191 -18.81 6.92 -1.79
CA GLU A 191 -19.99 7.55 -1.18
C GLU A 191 -20.59 8.62 -2.11
N LEU A 192 -19.74 9.41 -2.78
CA LEU A 192 -20.17 10.39 -3.78
C LEU A 192 -20.76 9.69 -5.02
N SER A 193 -20.11 8.67 -5.54
CA SER A 193 -20.60 7.87 -6.66
C SER A 193 -22.00 7.32 -6.37
N LYS A 194 -22.20 6.73 -5.18
CA LYS A 194 -23.48 6.23 -4.70
C LYS A 194 -24.54 7.33 -4.64
N ALA A 195 -24.21 8.45 -3.99
CA ALA A 195 -25.13 9.57 -3.84
C ALA A 195 -25.56 10.20 -5.18
N LEU A 196 -24.67 10.23 -6.16
CA LEU A 196 -24.97 10.68 -7.53
C LEU A 196 -25.89 9.70 -8.27
N GLN A 197 -25.63 8.39 -8.16
CA GLN A 197 -26.47 7.36 -8.78
C GLN A 197 -27.89 7.34 -8.20
N GLU A 198 -28.06 7.52 -6.90
CA GLU A 198 -29.38 7.65 -6.24
C GLU A 198 -30.16 8.85 -6.77
N ARG A 199 -29.47 9.90 -7.22
CA ARG A 199 -30.05 11.08 -7.87
C ARG A 199 -30.20 10.89 -9.40
N ARG A 200 -29.91 9.67 -9.90
CA ARG A 200 -29.99 9.27 -11.32
C ARG A 200 -29.00 10.02 -12.22
N ILE A 201 -27.94 10.59 -11.65
CA ILE A 201 -26.87 11.24 -12.39
C ILE A 201 -25.97 10.16 -12.96
N PRO A 202 -25.78 10.09 -14.31
CA PRO A 202 -24.98 9.05 -14.95
C PRO A 202 -23.49 9.29 -14.73
N LEU A 203 -22.76 8.20 -14.53
CA LEU A 203 -21.32 8.21 -14.36
C LEU A 203 -20.64 7.44 -15.48
N ARG A 204 -19.42 7.84 -15.82
CA ARG A 204 -18.49 7.13 -16.72
C ARG A 204 -17.13 7.00 -16.06
N GLU A 205 -16.34 6.04 -16.50
CA GLU A 205 -14.93 5.98 -16.10
C GLU A 205 -14.16 7.19 -16.66
N SER A 206 -13.22 7.69 -15.89
CA SER A 206 -12.32 8.75 -16.36
C SER A 206 -11.38 8.20 -17.43
N ASN A 207 -11.19 8.94 -18.53
CA ASN A 207 -10.22 8.62 -19.58
C ASN A 207 -8.77 8.98 -19.19
N SER A 208 -8.48 9.24 -17.91
CA SER A 208 -7.14 9.54 -17.44
C SER A 208 -6.17 8.42 -17.78
N LEU A 209 -5.03 8.77 -18.38
CA LEU A 209 -3.92 7.85 -18.68
C LEU A 209 -3.30 7.24 -17.40
N ASP A 210 -3.63 7.77 -16.24
CA ASP A 210 -3.19 7.25 -14.95
C ASP A 210 -4.03 6.03 -14.54
N GLN A 211 -3.62 4.85 -15.02
CA GLN A 211 -4.26 3.58 -14.67
C GLN A 211 -4.16 3.24 -13.16
N LYS A 212 -3.33 3.93 -12.40
CA LYS A 212 -3.17 3.70 -10.95
C LYS A 212 -4.30 4.31 -10.13
N ASN A 213 -4.95 5.35 -10.65
CA ASN A 213 -6.03 6.04 -9.97
C ASN A 213 -7.27 6.07 -10.89
N LYS A 214 -8.03 4.99 -10.89
CA LYS A 214 -9.36 4.98 -11.53
C LYS A 214 -10.23 6.02 -10.83
N HIS A 215 -10.77 6.96 -11.57
CA HIS A 215 -11.74 7.94 -11.11
C HIS A 215 -12.97 7.87 -11.99
N PHE A 216 -14.10 8.36 -11.50
CA PHE A 216 -15.29 8.56 -12.30
C PHE A 216 -15.45 10.03 -12.69
N GLU A 217 -16.20 10.28 -13.75
CA GLU A 217 -16.69 11.60 -14.15
C GLU A 217 -18.20 11.50 -14.44
N ILE A 218 -18.91 12.62 -14.41
CA ILE A 218 -20.31 12.67 -14.83
C ILE A 218 -20.35 12.44 -16.34
N ASP A 219 -21.16 11.47 -16.77
CA ASP A 219 -21.42 11.23 -18.18
C ASP A 219 -22.25 12.38 -18.77
N GLY A 220 -21.86 12.86 -19.95
CA GLY A 220 -22.41 14.08 -20.57
C GLY A 220 -21.51 15.31 -20.42
N ILE A 221 -20.42 15.24 -19.59
CA ILE A 221 -19.36 16.25 -19.54
C ILE A 221 -18.16 15.70 -20.32
N ASN A 222 -17.79 16.38 -21.41
CA ASN A 222 -16.66 15.96 -22.24
C ASN A 222 -15.30 16.31 -21.61
N ASP A 223 -14.25 15.58 -22.05
CA ASP A 223 -12.90 15.76 -21.51
C ASP A 223 -12.30 17.14 -21.85
N THR A 224 -12.71 17.75 -22.98
CA THR A 224 -12.29 19.10 -23.35
C THR A 224 -12.69 20.14 -22.30
N LEU A 225 -13.91 20.04 -21.76
CA LEU A 225 -14.35 20.91 -20.67
C LEU A 225 -13.62 20.61 -19.37
N ILE A 226 -13.37 19.33 -19.06
CA ILE A 226 -12.62 18.91 -17.87
C ILE A 226 -11.19 19.47 -17.92
N ASP A 227 -10.53 19.35 -19.04
CA ASP A 227 -9.15 19.85 -19.22
C ASP A 227 -9.10 21.37 -19.19
N HIS A 228 -10.04 22.06 -19.86
CA HIS A 228 -10.11 23.53 -19.86
C HIS A 228 -10.21 24.10 -18.43
N PHE A 229 -11.01 23.48 -17.57
CA PHE A 229 -11.20 23.90 -16.18
C PHE A 229 -10.23 23.22 -15.18
N SER A 230 -9.17 22.57 -15.66
CA SER A 230 -8.14 21.93 -14.83
C SER A 230 -6.81 22.72 -14.83
N LYS A 231 -6.86 24.04 -14.94
CA LYS A 231 -5.67 24.92 -15.05
C LYS A 231 -4.67 24.70 -13.91
N ARG A 232 -5.16 24.44 -12.68
CA ARG A 232 -4.30 24.18 -11.54
C ARG A 232 -3.51 22.87 -11.67
N LYS A 233 -4.12 21.81 -12.17
CA LYS A 233 -3.45 20.52 -12.42
C LYS A 233 -2.35 20.69 -13.47
N ILE A 234 -2.66 21.38 -14.56
CA ILE A 234 -1.72 21.68 -15.65
C ILE A 234 -0.53 22.47 -15.11
N GLN A 235 -0.77 23.50 -14.30
CA GLN A 235 0.27 24.33 -13.70
C GLN A 235 1.20 23.54 -12.78
N ILE A 236 0.65 22.64 -11.95
CA ILE A 236 1.45 21.77 -11.07
C ILE A 236 2.32 20.85 -11.91
N GLN A 237 1.76 20.21 -12.94
CA GLN A 237 2.50 19.34 -13.84
C GLN A 237 3.63 20.08 -14.56
N GLN A 238 3.35 21.24 -15.13
CA GLN A 238 4.37 22.08 -15.78
C GLN A 238 5.51 22.47 -14.82
N TYR A 239 5.18 22.71 -13.54
CA TYR A 239 6.18 23.00 -12.53
C TYR A 239 7.03 21.76 -12.21
N GLN A 240 6.39 20.58 -12.09
CA GLN A 240 7.12 19.32 -11.90
C GLN A 240 8.07 19.04 -13.06
N ASP A 241 7.59 19.16 -14.30
CA ASP A 241 8.39 18.95 -15.51
C ASP A 241 9.58 19.91 -15.60
N THR A 242 9.34 21.18 -15.25
CA THR A 242 10.38 22.24 -15.31
C THR A 242 11.50 22.00 -14.30
N TYR A 243 11.17 21.54 -13.10
CA TYR A 243 12.13 21.38 -12.01
C TYR A 243 12.55 19.93 -11.74
N GLY A 244 12.13 18.98 -12.60
CA GLY A 244 12.48 17.55 -12.49
C GLY A 244 11.97 16.90 -11.21
N LEU A 245 10.82 17.35 -10.69
CA LEU A 245 10.20 16.75 -9.51
C LEU A 245 9.49 15.45 -9.90
N SER A 246 9.53 14.46 -8.99
CA SER A 246 8.87 13.17 -9.23
C SER A 246 7.34 13.32 -9.33
N ASP A 247 6.70 12.39 -10.07
CA ASP A 247 5.23 12.26 -10.14
C ASP A 247 4.64 11.63 -8.86
N SER A 248 5.42 11.59 -7.77
CA SER A 248 4.96 11.17 -6.46
C SER A 248 4.03 12.20 -5.83
N TRP A 249 3.30 11.78 -4.79
CA TRP A 249 2.49 12.70 -3.99
C TRP A 249 3.32 13.85 -3.39
N GLU A 250 4.53 13.54 -2.91
CA GLU A 250 5.46 14.52 -2.34
C GLU A 250 5.91 15.55 -3.39
N GLY A 251 6.25 15.09 -4.60
CA GLY A 251 6.63 15.95 -5.72
C GLY A 251 5.48 16.87 -6.16
N SER A 252 4.28 16.32 -6.30
CA SER A 252 3.06 17.08 -6.63
C SER A 252 2.68 18.09 -5.55
N HIS A 253 2.83 17.70 -4.27
CA HIS A 253 2.56 18.57 -3.13
C HIS A 253 3.58 19.74 -3.07
N ALA A 254 4.87 19.45 -3.24
CA ALA A 254 5.93 20.45 -3.28
C ALA A 254 5.72 21.45 -4.44
N ALA A 255 5.44 20.95 -5.65
CA ALA A 255 5.12 21.76 -6.83
C ALA A 255 3.85 22.61 -6.59
N GLY A 256 2.84 22.02 -5.95
CA GLY A 256 1.61 22.70 -5.59
C GLY A 256 1.82 23.85 -4.58
N LEU A 257 2.74 23.71 -3.64
CA LEU A 257 3.10 24.78 -2.70
C LEU A 257 3.92 25.88 -3.40
N ALA A 258 4.94 25.50 -4.16
CA ALA A 258 5.87 26.42 -4.79
C ALA A 258 5.22 27.27 -5.91
N SER A 259 4.27 26.69 -6.67
CA SER A 259 3.55 27.38 -7.75
C SER A 259 2.31 28.15 -7.27
N ARG A 260 2.14 28.37 -5.95
CA ARG A 260 0.96 29.08 -5.40
C ARG A 260 0.94 30.56 -5.77
N LYS A 261 -0.14 30.98 -6.44
CA LYS A 261 -0.45 32.40 -6.68
C LYS A 261 -1.27 32.99 -5.53
N ALA A 262 -1.27 34.34 -5.43
CA ALA A 262 -2.17 35.06 -4.53
C ALA A 262 -3.65 34.77 -4.86
N LYS A 263 -4.55 34.86 -3.88
CA LYS A 263 -5.99 34.71 -4.11
C LYS A 263 -6.53 35.83 -4.98
N SER A 264 -7.39 35.47 -5.93
CA SER A 264 -8.18 36.45 -6.68
C SER A 264 -9.24 37.11 -5.79
N THR A 265 -9.54 38.36 -6.08
CA THR A 265 -10.58 39.17 -5.44
C THR A 265 -11.88 39.22 -6.26
N GLU A 266 -11.96 38.48 -7.38
CA GLU A 266 -13.15 38.47 -8.24
C GLU A 266 -14.36 37.86 -7.54
N LYS A 267 -15.53 38.43 -7.84
CA LYS A 267 -16.80 37.95 -7.26
C LYS A 267 -17.22 36.66 -7.95
N LEU A 268 -17.73 35.71 -7.16
CA LEU A 268 -18.22 34.43 -7.65
C LEU A 268 -19.23 34.57 -8.81
N GLN A 269 -20.12 35.56 -8.74
CA GLN A 269 -21.12 35.80 -9.80
C GLN A 269 -20.50 36.17 -11.16
N ASP A 270 -19.38 36.88 -11.16
CA ASP A 270 -18.69 37.27 -12.38
C ASP A 270 -17.92 36.09 -12.96
N LEU A 271 -17.31 35.27 -12.10
CA LEU A 271 -16.69 34.00 -12.49
C LEU A 271 -17.72 33.01 -13.06
N GLU A 272 -18.90 32.85 -12.43
CA GLU A 272 -19.96 31.98 -12.95
C GLU A 272 -20.40 32.39 -14.37
N LYS A 273 -20.49 33.70 -14.68
CA LYS A 273 -20.80 34.18 -16.04
C LYS A 273 -19.69 33.81 -17.04
N MET A 274 -18.44 34.01 -16.68
CA MET A 274 -17.29 33.64 -17.53
C MET A 274 -17.30 32.13 -17.80
N TRP A 275 -17.47 31.29 -16.78
CA TRP A 275 -17.52 29.84 -16.95
C TRP A 275 -18.67 29.39 -17.86
N LEU A 276 -19.85 29.99 -17.74
CA LEU A 276 -20.98 29.68 -18.61
C LEU A 276 -20.73 30.08 -20.05
N GLN A 277 -20.01 31.18 -20.30
CA GLN A 277 -19.57 31.58 -21.63
C GLN A 277 -18.57 30.56 -22.19
N ASP A 278 -17.52 30.21 -21.43
CA ASP A 278 -16.52 29.21 -21.83
C ASP A 278 -17.17 27.87 -22.17
N ILE A 279 -18.12 27.41 -21.36
CA ILE A 279 -18.89 26.19 -21.60
C ILE A 279 -19.66 26.26 -22.92
N SER A 280 -20.33 27.40 -23.18
CA SER A 280 -21.08 27.59 -24.43
C SER A 280 -20.16 27.56 -25.66
N GLU A 281 -18.99 28.21 -25.57
CA GLU A 281 -18.00 28.25 -26.66
C GLU A 281 -17.37 26.87 -26.93
N LEU A 282 -17.25 26.02 -25.89
CA LEU A 282 -16.72 24.65 -25.98
C LEU A 282 -17.78 23.59 -26.27
N GLY A 283 -18.97 23.97 -26.72
CA GLY A 283 -20.03 23.06 -27.17
C GLY A 283 -21.03 22.66 -26.10
N GLY A 284 -20.95 23.21 -24.91
CA GLY A 284 -21.90 22.92 -23.83
C GLY A 284 -21.79 21.52 -23.22
N PHE A 285 -22.73 21.16 -22.38
CA PHE A 285 -22.90 19.79 -21.88
C PHE A 285 -24.39 19.49 -21.63
N VAL A 286 -24.72 18.19 -21.65
CA VAL A 286 -26.06 17.70 -21.28
C VAL A 286 -25.91 16.46 -20.42
N VAL A 287 -26.49 16.50 -19.22
CA VAL A 287 -26.53 15.35 -18.31
C VAL A 287 -27.91 14.71 -18.35
N GLU A 288 -28.03 13.62 -19.10
CA GLU A 288 -29.28 12.87 -19.22
C GLU A 288 -29.44 11.90 -18.05
N LYS A 289 -30.48 12.12 -17.21
CA LYS A 289 -30.75 11.23 -16.07
C LYS A 289 -31.10 9.83 -16.54
N ARG A 290 -30.46 8.81 -15.97
CA ARG A 290 -30.72 7.40 -16.26
C ARG A 290 -31.84 6.84 -15.37
N PRO A 291 -32.65 5.87 -15.86
CA PRO A 291 -33.58 5.15 -15.00
C PRO A 291 -32.84 4.44 -13.86
N GLU A 292 -33.52 4.25 -12.76
CA GLU A 292 -32.98 3.53 -11.61
C GLU A 292 -32.71 2.07 -11.98
N LYS A 293 -31.48 1.58 -11.75
CA LYS A 293 -31.16 0.15 -11.93
C LYS A 293 -31.81 -0.62 -10.78
N THR A 294 -32.61 -1.62 -11.09
CA THR A 294 -33.18 -2.54 -10.09
C THR A 294 -32.06 -3.32 -9.38
N ASN A 295 -32.03 -3.25 -8.08
CA ASN A 295 -30.91 -3.67 -7.22
C ASN A 295 -30.83 -5.18 -6.90
N SER A 296 -31.47 -6.07 -7.66
CA SER A 296 -31.56 -7.50 -7.29
C SER A 296 -30.21 -8.24 -7.29
N THR A 297 -29.19 -7.77 -8.02
CA THR A 297 -27.86 -8.40 -8.12
C THR A 297 -26.75 -7.65 -7.39
N ARG A 298 -27.00 -6.43 -6.91
CA ARG A 298 -25.98 -5.54 -6.35
C ARG A 298 -25.17 -6.17 -5.22
N LEU A 299 -25.81 -6.83 -4.27
CA LEU A 299 -25.10 -7.47 -3.15
C LEU A 299 -24.20 -8.62 -3.61
N LEU A 300 -24.62 -9.39 -4.64
CA LEU A 300 -23.80 -10.45 -5.21
C LEU A 300 -22.60 -9.89 -5.98
N GLU A 301 -22.78 -8.78 -6.66
CA GLU A 301 -21.68 -8.08 -7.35
C GLU A 301 -20.66 -7.54 -6.34
N ILE A 302 -21.12 -6.92 -5.25
CA ILE A 302 -20.23 -6.47 -4.15
C ILE A 302 -19.48 -7.64 -3.53
N ASP A 303 -20.16 -8.73 -3.24
CA ASP A 303 -19.55 -9.93 -2.68
C ASP A 303 -18.47 -10.51 -3.61
N THR A 304 -18.72 -10.49 -4.91
CA THR A 304 -17.75 -10.88 -5.92
C THR A 304 -16.51 -9.97 -5.90
N ILE A 305 -16.69 -8.65 -5.79
CA ILE A 305 -15.59 -7.69 -5.69
C ILE A 305 -14.78 -7.93 -4.41
N VAL A 306 -15.45 -8.12 -3.26
CA VAL A 306 -14.77 -8.41 -1.99
C VAL A 306 -13.95 -9.69 -2.09
N LYS A 307 -14.52 -10.77 -2.64
CA LYS A 307 -13.83 -12.04 -2.85
C LYS A 307 -12.61 -11.92 -3.77
N ASN A 308 -12.75 -11.19 -4.89
CA ASN A 308 -11.65 -10.93 -5.80
C ASN A 308 -10.53 -10.11 -5.13
N SER A 309 -10.89 -9.12 -4.32
CA SER A 309 -9.94 -8.31 -3.55
C SER A 309 -9.20 -9.14 -2.49
N ILE A 310 -9.88 -10.07 -1.80
CA ILE A 310 -9.25 -11.04 -0.89
C ILE A 310 -8.25 -11.91 -1.67
N ASN A 311 -8.65 -12.43 -2.85
CA ASN A 311 -7.76 -13.23 -3.69
C ASN A 311 -6.53 -12.45 -4.14
N LEU A 312 -6.69 -11.18 -4.51
CA LEU A 312 -5.59 -10.31 -4.89
C LEU A 312 -4.62 -10.07 -3.71
N LEU A 313 -5.15 -9.77 -2.53
CA LEU A 313 -4.35 -9.49 -1.34
C LEU A 313 -3.61 -10.72 -0.82
N GLN A 314 -4.23 -11.91 -0.87
CA GLN A 314 -3.56 -13.14 -0.43
C GLN A 314 -2.34 -13.50 -1.31
N GLU A 315 -2.29 -13.06 -2.55
CA GLU A 315 -1.10 -13.23 -3.40
C GLU A 315 -0.03 -12.16 -3.14
N LYS A 316 -0.46 -10.96 -2.67
CA LYS A 316 0.45 -9.85 -2.35
C LYS A 316 1.02 -9.91 -0.94
N SER A 317 0.27 -10.43 0.05
CA SER A 317 0.66 -10.43 1.46
C SER A 317 0.16 -11.66 2.20
N PHE A 318 0.97 -12.21 3.12
CA PHE A 318 0.56 -13.32 3.99
C PHE A 318 -0.63 -12.94 4.88
N ALA A 319 -0.63 -11.72 5.38
CA ALA A 319 -1.72 -11.16 6.16
C ALA A 319 -1.92 -9.69 5.79
N PHE A 320 -3.15 -9.24 5.80
CA PHE A 320 -3.57 -7.88 5.45
C PHE A 320 -4.58 -7.35 6.46
N SER A 321 -4.65 -6.05 6.59
CA SER A 321 -5.63 -5.39 7.46
C SER A 321 -6.98 -5.24 6.75
N LYS A 322 -8.02 -4.92 7.53
CA LYS A 322 -9.33 -4.54 6.97
C LYS A 322 -9.21 -3.29 6.09
N ALA A 323 -8.32 -2.36 6.44
CA ALA A 323 -8.06 -1.15 5.65
C ALA A 323 -7.47 -1.48 4.27
N ASP A 324 -6.52 -2.44 4.21
CA ASP A 324 -5.97 -2.91 2.93
C ASP A 324 -7.06 -3.50 2.03
N LEU A 325 -7.96 -4.32 2.61
CA LEU A 325 -9.09 -4.88 1.86
C LEU A 325 -10.06 -3.80 1.38
N MET A 326 -10.39 -2.83 2.24
CA MET A 326 -11.24 -1.70 1.86
C MET A 326 -10.65 -0.92 0.69
N ILE A 327 -9.33 -0.71 0.67
CA ILE A 327 -8.65 -0.01 -0.43
C ILE A 327 -8.88 -0.74 -1.76
N GLU A 328 -8.66 -2.05 -1.81
CA GLU A 328 -8.83 -2.80 -3.06
C GLU A 328 -10.32 -2.87 -3.47
N VAL A 329 -11.23 -3.09 -2.53
CA VAL A 329 -12.68 -3.12 -2.78
C VAL A 329 -13.19 -1.77 -3.30
N TYR A 330 -12.78 -0.67 -2.68
CA TYR A 330 -13.23 0.66 -3.10
C TYR A 330 -12.64 1.11 -4.43
N LYS A 331 -11.44 0.67 -4.78
CA LYS A 331 -10.88 0.87 -6.12
C LYS A 331 -11.71 0.19 -7.20
N GLU A 332 -12.01 -1.09 -7.00
CA GLU A 332 -12.74 -1.88 -8.00
C GLU A 332 -14.22 -1.48 -8.05
N GLY A 333 -14.81 -1.19 -6.88
CA GLY A 333 -16.22 -0.87 -6.72
C GLY A 333 -16.59 0.60 -6.95
N MET A 334 -15.66 1.47 -7.34
CA MET A 334 -15.88 2.93 -7.42
C MET A 334 -17.06 3.31 -8.31
N MET A 335 -17.20 2.67 -9.48
CA MET A 335 -18.33 2.91 -10.40
C MET A 335 -19.66 2.39 -9.87
N MET A 336 -19.64 1.45 -8.92
CA MET A 336 -20.84 1.00 -8.21
C MET A 336 -21.20 1.90 -7.03
N GLY A 337 -20.22 2.59 -6.47
CA GLY A 337 -20.36 3.37 -5.25
C GLY A 337 -20.68 2.46 -4.06
N ILE A 338 -19.72 1.59 -3.69
CA ILE A 338 -19.85 0.69 -2.53
C ILE A 338 -19.80 1.53 -1.25
N THR A 339 -20.84 1.42 -0.43
CA THR A 339 -20.90 2.12 0.87
C THR A 339 -20.26 1.30 1.98
N LEU A 340 -19.89 1.96 3.10
CA LEU A 340 -19.34 1.26 4.25
C LEU A 340 -20.26 0.16 4.79
N PRO A 341 -21.59 0.37 4.98
CA PRO A 341 -22.48 -0.71 5.43
C PRO A 341 -22.56 -1.92 4.48
N GLU A 342 -22.48 -1.67 3.16
CA GLU A 342 -22.47 -2.74 2.16
C GLU A 342 -21.17 -3.54 2.21
N PHE A 343 -20.02 -2.85 2.34
CA PHE A 343 -18.73 -3.50 2.55
C PHE A 343 -18.72 -4.34 3.84
N GLU A 344 -19.13 -3.74 4.98
CA GLU A 344 -19.15 -4.43 6.28
C GLU A 344 -19.96 -5.72 6.23
N LYS A 345 -21.13 -5.68 5.60
CA LYS A 345 -21.99 -6.85 5.46
C LYS A 345 -21.32 -7.99 4.69
N SER A 346 -20.65 -7.69 3.58
CA SER A 346 -19.90 -8.71 2.82
C SER A 346 -18.65 -9.16 3.56
N PHE A 347 -17.91 -8.23 4.18
CA PHE A 347 -16.74 -8.56 4.98
C PHE A 347 -17.08 -9.53 6.13
N ASP A 348 -18.16 -9.30 6.87
CA ASP A 348 -18.60 -10.16 7.96
C ASP A 348 -18.97 -11.57 7.48
N ALA A 349 -19.53 -11.69 6.28
CA ALA A 349 -19.78 -13.00 5.66
C ALA A 349 -18.48 -13.75 5.36
N HIS A 350 -17.47 -13.05 4.80
CA HIS A 350 -16.15 -13.65 4.51
C HIS A 350 -15.32 -13.97 5.77
N LEU A 351 -15.54 -13.26 6.89
CA LEU A 351 -14.90 -13.59 8.17
C LEU A 351 -15.22 -15.01 8.67
N GLN A 352 -16.32 -15.59 8.22
CA GLN A 352 -16.73 -16.94 8.65
C GLN A 352 -16.17 -18.05 7.75
N VAL A 353 -15.78 -17.73 6.52
CA VAL A 353 -15.46 -18.72 5.47
C VAL A 353 -14.03 -18.54 4.95
N ASP A 354 -13.67 -17.34 4.54
CA ASP A 354 -12.47 -17.07 3.74
C ASP A 354 -11.33 -16.41 4.52
N LEU A 355 -11.63 -15.83 5.70
CA LEU A 355 -10.67 -15.06 6.49
C LEU A 355 -10.45 -15.65 7.88
N ILE A 356 -9.20 -15.64 8.31
CA ILE A 356 -8.75 -16.09 9.64
C ILE A 356 -7.98 -14.94 10.28
N LYS A 357 -8.27 -14.66 11.56
CA LYS A 357 -7.48 -13.66 12.32
C LYS A 357 -6.06 -14.17 12.49
N ALA A 358 -5.10 -13.45 11.92
CA ALA A 358 -3.67 -13.79 11.94
C ALA A 358 -2.94 -13.20 13.16
N GLY A 359 -3.41 -12.08 13.69
CA GLY A 359 -2.78 -11.40 14.82
C GLY A 359 -3.15 -9.91 14.91
N PHE A 360 -2.43 -9.21 15.80
CA PHE A 360 -2.60 -7.78 16.02
C PHE A 360 -1.27 -7.06 15.82
N ARG A 361 -1.29 -5.90 15.20
CA ARG A 361 -0.16 -4.99 15.22
C ARG A 361 -0.20 -4.18 16.52
N THR A 362 0.89 -4.23 17.31
CA THR A 362 0.95 -3.61 18.65
C THR A 362 0.79 -2.09 18.67
N LEU A 363 1.02 -1.41 17.55
CA LEU A 363 0.99 0.06 17.48
C LEU A 363 -0.42 0.67 17.51
N ASN A 364 -1.44 -0.03 17.00
CA ASN A 364 -2.79 0.51 16.84
C ASN A 364 -3.90 -0.49 17.16
N ASN A 365 -3.58 -1.66 17.71
CA ASN A 365 -4.50 -2.79 17.91
C ASN A 365 -5.24 -3.20 16.61
N GLU A 366 -4.64 -2.93 15.45
CA GLU A 366 -5.20 -3.29 14.16
C GLU A 366 -5.14 -4.80 13.96
N VAL A 367 -6.29 -5.39 13.63
CA VAL A 367 -6.42 -6.82 13.38
C VAL A 367 -5.95 -7.12 11.96
N TYR A 368 -5.08 -8.11 11.83
CA TYR A 368 -4.66 -8.64 10.55
C TYR A 368 -5.38 -9.96 10.27
N TYR A 369 -5.70 -10.18 9.02
CA TYR A 369 -6.39 -11.35 8.52
C TYR A 369 -5.52 -12.07 7.50
N THR A 370 -5.65 -13.40 7.44
CA THR A 370 -5.05 -14.26 6.43
C THR A 370 -6.10 -15.20 5.88
N THR A 371 -5.74 -15.98 4.86
CA THR A 371 -6.64 -16.95 4.25
C THR A 371 -6.23 -18.39 4.58
N PRO A 372 -7.15 -19.36 4.53
CA PRO A 372 -6.80 -20.78 4.65
C PRO A 372 -5.73 -21.21 3.64
N LYS A 373 -5.76 -20.64 2.43
CA LYS A 373 -4.78 -20.91 1.36
C LYS A 373 -3.36 -20.49 1.77
N ASN A 374 -3.20 -19.30 2.36
CA ASN A 374 -1.89 -18.84 2.84
C ASN A 374 -1.37 -19.69 4.01
N ILE A 375 -2.25 -20.06 4.93
CA ILE A 375 -1.87 -20.97 6.03
C ILE A 375 -1.46 -22.35 5.49
N ALA A 376 -2.23 -22.92 4.56
CA ALA A 376 -1.89 -24.20 3.94
C ALA A 376 -0.55 -24.14 3.21
N ARG A 377 -0.29 -23.04 2.50
CA ARG A 377 0.99 -22.79 1.81
C ARG A 377 2.16 -22.73 2.80
N ALA A 378 2.03 -21.98 3.88
CA ALA A 378 3.07 -21.89 4.90
C ALA A 378 3.34 -23.26 5.55
N LYS A 379 2.27 -23.98 5.94
CA LYS A 379 2.40 -25.33 6.48
C LYS A 379 3.07 -26.31 5.50
N TYR A 380 2.73 -26.23 4.21
CA TYR A 380 3.37 -27.04 3.18
C TYR A 380 4.88 -26.77 3.13
N ILE A 381 5.27 -25.48 3.09
CA ILE A 381 6.69 -25.08 3.08
C ILE A 381 7.41 -25.67 4.30
N ASP A 382 6.88 -25.44 5.50
CA ASP A 382 7.49 -25.94 6.75
C ASP A 382 7.58 -27.46 6.76
N THR A 383 6.52 -28.18 6.33
CA THR A 383 6.51 -29.63 6.26
C THR A 383 7.60 -30.16 5.31
N ILE A 384 7.74 -29.56 4.13
CA ILE A 384 8.72 -30.01 3.12
C ILE A 384 10.15 -29.71 3.56
N LEU A 385 10.40 -28.56 4.16
CA LEU A 385 11.74 -28.16 4.61
C LEU A 385 12.21 -28.98 5.82
N LEU A 386 11.31 -29.31 6.74
CA LEU A 386 11.62 -30.09 7.96
C LEU A 386 11.48 -31.60 7.79
N GLN A 387 11.08 -32.07 6.61
CA GLN A 387 10.88 -33.49 6.36
C GLN A 387 12.21 -34.25 6.41
N GLU A 388 12.32 -35.22 7.32
CA GLU A 388 13.42 -36.20 7.30
C GLU A 388 13.36 -37.04 6.01
N ARG A 389 14.50 -37.23 5.35
CA ARG A 389 14.62 -37.94 4.08
C ARG A 389 15.55 -39.13 4.22
N ILE A 390 15.13 -40.23 3.65
CA ILE A 390 15.98 -41.45 3.55
C ILE A 390 16.99 -41.27 2.42
N GLU A 391 16.64 -40.48 1.39
CA GLU A 391 17.51 -40.23 0.22
C GLU A 391 18.70 -39.35 0.64
N ASN A 392 19.87 -39.72 0.15
CA ASN A 392 21.10 -38.97 0.40
C ASN A 392 21.42 -38.08 -0.80
N TYR A 393 21.40 -36.76 -0.57
CA TYR A 393 21.71 -35.75 -1.59
C TYR A 393 23.18 -35.27 -1.54
N ALA A 394 24.03 -35.92 -0.73
CA ALA A 394 25.47 -35.64 -0.74
C ALA A 394 26.11 -36.14 -2.05
N THR A 395 26.91 -35.29 -2.64
CA THR A 395 27.71 -35.61 -3.86
C THR A 395 29.08 -36.14 -3.50
N LEU A 396 29.64 -35.66 -2.40
CA LEU A 396 30.92 -36.11 -1.82
C LEU A 396 30.76 -36.36 -0.33
N SER A 397 31.66 -37.19 0.25
CA SER A 397 31.80 -37.23 1.71
C SER A 397 32.35 -35.88 2.22
N ALA A 398 32.12 -35.58 3.49
CA ALA A 398 32.58 -34.33 4.09
C ALA A 398 34.12 -34.20 4.02
N GLU A 399 34.84 -35.30 4.27
CA GLU A 399 36.29 -35.37 4.19
C GLU A 399 36.79 -35.06 2.77
N ASN A 400 36.27 -35.75 1.74
CA ASN A 400 36.63 -35.52 0.35
C ASN A 400 36.28 -34.11 -0.14
N ALA A 401 35.20 -33.53 0.34
CA ALA A 401 34.82 -32.16 -0.01
C ALA A 401 35.78 -31.13 0.59
N ILE A 402 36.22 -31.33 1.86
CA ILE A 402 37.22 -30.50 2.51
C ILE A 402 38.54 -30.58 1.77
N ASP A 403 39.04 -31.79 1.52
CA ASP A 403 40.34 -32.00 0.85
C ASP A 403 40.37 -31.36 -0.54
N LYS A 404 39.31 -31.53 -1.33
CA LYS A 404 39.22 -30.91 -2.67
C LYS A 404 39.20 -29.37 -2.59
N ILE A 405 38.41 -28.78 -1.69
CA ILE A 405 38.31 -27.33 -1.62
C ILE A 405 39.57 -26.68 -1.04
N ASP A 406 40.27 -27.36 -0.13
CA ASP A 406 41.55 -26.89 0.39
C ASP A 406 42.66 -26.98 -0.67
N THR A 407 42.63 -27.99 -1.50
CA THR A 407 43.51 -28.09 -2.67
C THR A 407 43.29 -26.95 -3.64
N ILE A 408 42.01 -26.70 -4.04
CA ILE A 408 41.67 -25.59 -4.92
C ILE A 408 42.09 -24.25 -4.30
N SER A 409 41.83 -24.05 -3.02
CA SER A 409 42.20 -22.81 -2.33
C SER A 409 43.71 -22.56 -2.32
N SER A 410 44.51 -23.64 -2.17
CA SER A 410 45.96 -23.58 -2.23
C SER A 410 46.47 -23.26 -3.63
N GLU A 411 45.87 -23.85 -4.66
CA GLU A 411 46.14 -23.54 -6.06
C GLU A 411 45.83 -22.10 -6.42
N LEU A 412 44.68 -21.57 -5.98
CA LEU A 412 44.28 -20.16 -6.17
C LEU A 412 45.33 -19.24 -5.53
N LYS A 413 45.80 -19.59 -4.33
CA LYS A 413 46.84 -18.82 -3.62
C LYS A 413 48.18 -18.85 -4.38
N ALA A 414 48.55 -19.99 -4.88
CA ALA A 414 49.79 -20.14 -5.64
C ALA A 414 49.78 -19.42 -7.00
N ASN A 415 48.67 -19.49 -7.71
CA ASN A 415 48.53 -18.96 -9.07
C ASN A 415 48.14 -17.49 -9.13
N TYR A 416 47.32 -17.01 -8.17
CA TYR A 416 46.68 -15.68 -8.21
C TYR A 416 46.92 -14.84 -6.96
N GLY A 417 47.58 -15.38 -5.93
CA GLY A 417 47.89 -14.64 -4.70
C GLY A 417 46.78 -14.48 -3.69
N TRP A 418 45.59 -15.07 -3.94
CA TRP A 418 44.45 -15.02 -3.03
C TRP A 418 43.88 -16.43 -2.75
N GLU A 419 43.22 -16.60 -1.63
CA GLU A 419 42.63 -17.87 -1.21
C GLU A 419 41.16 -17.71 -0.84
N LEU A 420 40.42 -18.82 -0.82
CA LEU A 420 39.03 -18.82 -0.39
C LEU A 420 38.93 -18.52 1.11
N SER A 421 37.99 -17.66 1.50
CA SER A 421 37.72 -17.41 2.90
C SER A 421 37.14 -18.65 3.60
N LYS A 422 37.20 -18.67 4.92
CA LYS A 422 36.63 -19.77 5.72
C LYS A 422 35.17 -20.00 5.40
N GLY A 423 34.37 -18.91 5.30
CA GLY A 423 32.94 -18.98 4.97
C GLY A 423 32.68 -19.55 3.59
N GLN A 424 33.51 -19.22 2.59
CA GLN A 424 33.41 -19.78 1.23
C GLN A 424 33.71 -21.26 1.23
N LYS A 425 34.79 -21.70 1.88
CA LYS A 425 35.15 -23.13 2.00
C LYS A 425 34.05 -23.93 2.69
N GLU A 426 33.52 -23.42 3.81
CA GLU A 426 32.42 -24.05 4.55
C GLU A 426 31.14 -24.17 3.70
N ALA A 427 30.81 -23.13 2.93
CA ALA A 427 29.65 -23.13 2.05
C ALA A 427 29.78 -24.20 0.95
N VAL A 428 30.90 -24.24 0.24
CA VAL A 428 31.14 -25.27 -0.81
C VAL A 428 31.13 -26.68 -0.22
N THR A 429 31.84 -26.88 0.91
CA THR A 429 31.83 -28.16 1.62
C THR A 429 30.42 -28.59 1.97
N LYS A 430 29.61 -27.69 2.56
CA LYS A 430 28.21 -27.97 2.95
C LYS A 430 27.35 -28.31 1.73
N MET A 431 27.47 -27.56 0.64
CA MET A 431 26.73 -27.80 -0.59
C MET A 431 26.97 -29.24 -1.11
N LEU A 432 28.23 -29.70 -1.09
CA LEU A 432 28.62 -30.99 -1.65
C LEU A 432 28.35 -32.17 -0.71
N SER A 433 28.54 -31.99 0.61
CA SER A 433 28.57 -33.09 1.57
C SER A 433 27.31 -33.31 2.37
N THR A 434 26.38 -32.37 2.43
CA THR A 434 25.14 -32.60 3.19
C THR A 434 24.22 -33.59 2.47
N SER A 435 23.65 -34.51 3.24
CA SER A 435 22.57 -35.40 2.79
C SER A 435 21.23 -34.69 2.58
N ASP A 436 21.10 -33.47 3.08
CA ASP A 436 19.87 -32.72 2.98
C ASP A 436 19.62 -32.25 1.53
N LYS A 437 18.32 -32.26 1.16
CA LYS A 437 17.87 -31.80 -0.15
C LYS A 437 17.88 -30.28 -0.28
N TYR A 438 17.64 -29.58 0.80
CA TYR A 438 17.56 -28.13 0.88
C TYR A 438 18.67 -27.57 1.75
N VAL A 439 19.38 -26.56 1.24
CA VAL A 439 20.51 -25.90 1.93
C VAL A 439 20.36 -24.40 1.77
N ALA A 440 20.68 -23.65 2.81
CA ALA A 440 20.71 -22.19 2.74
C ALA A 440 22.14 -21.64 2.95
N ILE A 441 22.48 -20.61 2.20
CA ILE A 441 23.72 -19.85 2.36
C ILE A 441 23.37 -18.39 2.50
N GLU A 442 23.61 -17.86 3.69
CA GLU A 442 23.54 -16.43 3.94
C GLU A 442 24.88 -15.79 3.57
N GLY A 443 24.87 -14.88 2.61
CA GLY A 443 26.06 -14.15 2.21
C GLY A 443 25.77 -12.67 2.08
N ILE A 444 26.43 -11.84 2.90
CA ILE A 444 26.35 -10.39 2.79
C ILE A 444 26.92 -9.89 1.45
N ALA A 445 26.59 -8.65 1.07
CA ALA A 445 27.16 -8.05 -0.13
C ALA A 445 28.69 -8.02 -0.05
N GLY A 446 29.38 -8.47 -1.11
CA GLY A 446 30.84 -8.52 -1.14
C GLY A 446 31.49 -9.73 -0.45
N SER A 447 30.72 -10.71 0.05
CA SER A 447 31.25 -11.93 0.67
C SER A 447 31.84 -12.94 -0.32
N GLY A 448 31.85 -12.63 -1.64
CA GLY A 448 32.41 -13.51 -2.68
C GLY A 448 31.54 -14.71 -3.03
N LYS A 449 30.20 -14.55 -3.04
CA LYS A 449 29.22 -15.58 -3.45
C LYS A 449 29.52 -16.13 -4.84
N THR A 450 29.83 -15.27 -5.80
CA THR A 450 30.13 -15.67 -7.19
C THR A 450 31.35 -16.58 -7.28
N THR A 451 32.44 -16.22 -6.61
CA THR A 451 33.68 -17.04 -6.57
C THR A 451 33.42 -18.41 -5.92
N MET A 452 32.65 -18.42 -4.83
CA MET A 452 32.22 -19.65 -4.14
C MET A 452 31.39 -20.56 -5.08
N LEU A 453 30.44 -19.97 -5.82
CA LEU A 453 29.58 -20.69 -6.76
C LEU A 453 30.39 -21.28 -7.94
N GLU A 454 31.40 -20.57 -8.45
CA GLU A 454 32.26 -21.04 -9.50
C GLU A 454 32.99 -22.34 -9.07
N GLN A 455 33.54 -22.36 -7.85
CA GLN A 455 34.21 -23.54 -7.32
C GLN A 455 33.25 -24.70 -7.07
N ALA A 456 32.07 -24.40 -6.49
CA ALA A 456 31.02 -25.40 -6.30
C ALA A 456 30.57 -26.02 -7.63
N LYS A 457 30.40 -25.21 -8.69
CA LYS A 457 30.04 -25.65 -10.04
C LYS A 457 31.07 -26.66 -10.59
N ASN A 458 32.34 -26.31 -10.52
CA ASN A 458 33.42 -27.17 -11.05
C ASN A 458 33.40 -28.55 -10.36
N LEU A 459 33.28 -28.57 -9.04
CA LEU A 459 33.21 -29.81 -8.27
C LEU A 459 31.94 -30.63 -8.55
N TYR A 460 30.77 -30.01 -8.73
CA TYR A 460 29.56 -30.72 -9.15
C TYR A 460 29.68 -31.31 -10.54
N GLN A 461 30.25 -30.58 -11.49
CA GLN A 461 30.48 -31.07 -12.87
C GLN A 461 31.42 -32.26 -12.91
N GLU A 462 32.51 -32.27 -12.12
CA GLU A 462 33.40 -33.41 -11.96
C GLU A 462 32.67 -34.69 -11.51
N GLN A 463 31.59 -34.53 -10.72
CA GLN A 463 30.78 -35.63 -10.23
C GLN A 463 29.61 -35.99 -11.16
N GLY A 464 29.51 -35.38 -12.34
CA GLY A 464 28.43 -35.62 -13.30
C GLY A 464 27.08 -35.06 -12.87
N VAL A 465 27.04 -34.08 -11.94
CA VAL A 465 25.84 -33.42 -11.47
C VAL A 465 25.54 -32.18 -12.32
N LYS A 466 24.32 -32.07 -12.82
CA LYS A 466 23.86 -30.91 -13.58
C LYS A 466 23.51 -29.78 -12.65
N ILE A 467 24.11 -28.60 -12.85
CA ILE A 467 23.84 -27.41 -12.08
C ILE A 467 22.97 -26.43 -12.89
N ILE A 468 21.95 -25.85 -12.26
CA ILE A 468 21.00 -24.92 -12.88
C ILE A 468 20.85 -23.70 -11.97
N GLY A 469 21.14 -22.53 -12.53
CA GLY A 469 20.96 -21.24 -11.82
C GLY A 469 19.58 -20.63 -12.03
N MET A 470 19.03 -20.10 -10.96
CA MET A 470 17.78 -19.36 -10.97
C MET A 470 17.93 -18.09 -10.13
N ALA A 471 17.35 -16.98 -10.60
CA ALA A 471 17.31 -15.74 -9.81
C ALA A 471 15.95 -15.05 -9.95
N PHE A 472 15.66 -14.17 -9.01
CA PHE A 472 14.39 -13.42 -9.04
C PHE A 472 14.33 -12.44 -10.23
N THR A 473 15.45 -11.81 -10.60
CA THR A 473 15.54 -10.85 -11.71
C THR A 473 16.37 -11.39 -12.87
N GLY A 474 16.07 -10.91 -14.10
CA GLY A 474 16.87 -11.24 -15.28
C GLY A 474 18.33 -10.82 -15.14
N LYS A 475 18.59 -9.64 -14.55
CA LYS A 475 19.93 -9.11 -14.33
C LYS A 475 20.75 -9.98 -13.36
N ALA A 476 20.13 -10.49 -12.30
CA ALA A 476 20.81 -11.39 -11.36
C ALA A 476 21.10 -12.76 -11.99
N ALA A 477 20.19 -13.27 -12.83
CA ALA A 477 20.42 -14.51 -13.58
C ALA A 477 21.57 -14.34 -14.59
N GLU A 478 21.62 -13.24 -15.35
CA GLU A 478 22.70 -12.90 -16.27
C GLU A 478 24.05 -12.76 -15.56
N ALA A 479 24.09 -12.13 -14.39
CA ALA A 479 25.28 -12.02 -13.57
C ALA A 479 25.82 -13.41 -13.15
N MET A 480 24.94 -14.30 -12.69
CA MET A 480 25.33 -15.68 -12.31
C MET A 480 25.82 -16.47 -13.51
N GLU A 481 25.24 -16.29 -14.69
CA GLU A 481 25.69 -16.95 -15.92
C GLU A 481 27.06 -16.42 -16.40
N THR A 482 27.28 -15.11 -16.36
CA THR A 482 28.51 -14.48 -16.84
C THR A 482 29.66 -14.61 -15.85
N GLU A 483 29.41 -14.44 -14.55
CA GLU A 483 30.46 -14.38 -13.53
C GLU A 483 30.81 -15.77 -12.94
N ALA A 484 29.81 -16.64 -12.71
CA ALA A 484 30.01 -17.98 -12.17
C ALA A 484 29.97 -19.08 -13.25
N ALA A 485 29.67 -18.70 -14.49
CA ALA A 485 29.50 -19.62 -15.62
C ALA A 485 28.51 -20.77 -15.36
N ILE A 486 27.44 -20.48 -14.59
CA ILE A 486 26.33 -21.39 -14.31
C ILE A 486 25.20 -21.06 -15.28
N PRO A 487 24.71 -22.02 -16.11
CA PRO A 487 23.53 -21.78 -16.94
C PRO A 487 22.35 -21.29 -16.11
N SER A 488 21.92 -20.04 -16.32
CA SER A 488 21.02 -19.36 -15.40
C SER A 488 19.86 -18.69 -16.12
N GLN A 489 18.71 -18.60 -15.45
CA GLN A 489 17.52 -17.89 -15.93
C GLN A 489 16.66 -17.42 -14.77
N THR A 490 15.60 -16.65 -15.05
CA THR A 490 14.67 -16.25 -13.99
C THR A 490 13.87 -17.46 -13.48
N ILE A 491 13.53 -17.43 -12.19
CA ILE A 491 12.70 -18.47 -11.53
C ILE A 491 11.43 -18.73 -12.34
N HIS A 492 10.68 -17.67 -12.70
CA HIS A 492 9.46 -17.79 -13.49
C HIS A 492 9.68 -18.48 -14.84
N ARG A 493 10.76 -18.12 -15.55
CA ARG A 493 11.09 -18.74 -16.83
C ARG A 493 11.39 -20.22 -16.67
N TYR A 494 12.12 -20.61 -15.64
CA TYR A 494 12.44 -22.01 -15.40
C TYR A 494 11.21 -22.83 -15.01
N LEU A 495 10.38 -22.33 -14.09
CA LEU A 495 9.13 -23.00 -13.70
C LEU A 495 8.18 -23.16 -14.89
N ASN A 496 8.09 -22.15 -15.78
CA ASN A 496 7.31 -22.22 -17.01
C ASN A 496 7.84 -23.22 -18.03
N GLN A 497 9.14 -23.50 -18.04
CA GLN A 497 9.70 -24.58 -18.88
C GLN A 497 9.33 -25.96 -18.36
N LEU A 498 9.20 -26.12 -17.03
CA LEU A 498 8.78 -27.39 -16.42
C LEU A 498 7.27 -27.61 -16.55
N SER A 499 6.49 -26.57 -16.38
CA SER A 499 5.03 -26.58 -16.52
C SER A 499 4.55 -25.18 -16.91
N PRO A 500 3.84 -25.00 -18.05
CA PRO A 500 3.28 -23.71 -18.42
C PRO A 500 2.36 -23.19 -17.31
N SER A 501 2.53 -21.93 -16.90
CA SER A 501 1.68 -21.31 -15.91
C SER A 501 0.30 -21.00 -16.50
N THR A 502 -0.75 -21.20 -15.69
CA THR A 502 -2.07 -20.65 -15.97
C THR A 502 -2.12 -19.16 -15.55
N PRO A 503 -3.15 -18.38 -15.93
CA PRO A 503 -3.34 -17.03 -15.41
C PRO A 503 -3.15 -16.99 -13.87
N HIS A 504 -2.45 -15.98 -13.37
CA HIS A 504 -2.09 -15.79 -11.96
C HIS A 504 -0.91 -16.65 -11.43
N ASP A 505 0.09 -16.98 -12.27
CA ASP A 505 1.31 -17.69 -11.88
C ASP A 505 1.03 -18.99 -11.10
N THR A 506 0.06 -19.78 -11.54
CA THR A 506 -0.20 -21.10 -10.99
C THR A 506 0.43 -22.17 -11.87
N TRP A 507 1.24 -23.05 -11.28
CA TRP A 507 1.91 -24.15 -11.95
C TRP A 507 1.37 -25.50 -11.46
N ASP A 508 1.19 -26.44 -12.39
CA ASP A 508 0.91 -27.84 -12.07
C ASP A 508 2.12 -28.70 -12.48
N PHE A 509 2.84 -29.18 -11.49
CA PHE A 509 4.03 -30.01 -11.69
C PHE A 509 3.74 -31.51 -11.69
N SER A 510 2.48 -31.94 -11.66
CA SER A 510 2.10 -33.36 -11.57
C SER A 510 2.62 -34.21 -12.74
N ALA A 511 2.79 -33.61 -13.92
CA ALA A 511 3.32 -34.27 -15.11
C ALA A 511 4.86 -34.19 -15.25
N VAL A 512 5.53 -33.47 -14.35
CA VAL A 512 6.99 -33.29 -14.41
C VAL A 512 7.69 -34.60 -14.01
N LYS A 513 8.58 -35.07 -14.86
CA LYS A 513 9.34 -36.31 -14.63
C LYS A 513 10.59 -36.05 -13.79
N LYS A 514 11.02 -37.08 -13.04
CA LYS A 514 12.30 -37.10 -12.36
C LYS A 514 13.43 -36.83 -13.38
N ALA A 515 14.51 -36.17 -12.97
CA ALA A 515 15.64 -35.90 -13.81
C ALA A 515 16.41 -37.20 -14.13
N ASP A 516 16.92 -37.33 -15.35
CA ASP A 516 17.71 -38.48 -15.78
C ASP A 516 19.11 -38.49 -15.13
N THR A 517 19.63 -37.29 -14.83
CA THR A 517 20.91 -37.07 -14.12
C THR A 517 20.65 -36.28 -12.84
N PRO A 518 21.45 -36.45 -11.77
CA PRO A 518 21.31 -35.63 -10.57
C PRO A 518 21.37 -34.14 -10.90
N GLU A 519 20.45 -33.38 -10.36
CA GLU A 519 20.36 -31.93 -10.55
C GLU A 519 20.56 -31.18 -9.24
N VAL A 520 21.29 -30.06 -9.28
CA VAL A 520 21.40 -29.08 -8.21
C VAL A 520 20.93 -27.75 -8.75
N TRP A 521 19.95 -27.18 -8.07
CA TRP A 521 19.36 -25.86 -8.37
C TRP A 521 19.96 -24.82 -7.44
N ILE A 522 20.54 -23.78 -7.99
CA ILE A 522 21.02 -22.60 -7.26
C ILE A 522 19.98 -21.51 -7.40
N VAL A 523 19.40 -21.09 -6.29
CA VAL A 523 18.41 -19.99 -6.25
C VAL A 523 19.05 -18.79 -5.59
N ASP A 524 19.48 -17.83 -6.40
CA ASP A 524 20.09 -16.59 -5.90
C ASP A 524 19.04 -15.52 -5.61
N GLU A 525 19.43 -14.51 -4.83
CA GLU A 525 18.53 -13.47 -4.29
C GLU A 525 17.32 -14.07 -3.54
N SER A 526 17.54 -15.16 -2.81
CA SER A 526 16.46 -15.89 -2.10
C SER A 526 15.77 -15.06 -1.02
N SER A 527 16.37 -13.96 -0.54
CA SER A 527 15.73 -12.98 0.34
C SER A 527 14.50 -12.32 -0.30
N MET A 528 14.42 -12.29 -1.64
CA MET A 528 13.28 -11.75 -2.39
C MET A 528 12.20 -12.80 -2.70
N LEU A 529 12.36 -14.05 -2.28
CA LEU A 529 11.37 -15.10 -2.51
C LEU A 529 10.11 -14.89 -1.69
N THR A 530 8.97 -14.84 -2.37
CA THR A 530 7.66 -14.95 -1.72
C THR A 530 7.38 -16.41 -1.33
N ASP A 531 6.50 -16.62 -0.34
CA ASP A 531 6.03 -17.97 0.02
C ASP A 531 5.39 -18.67 -1.20
N HIS A 532 4.78 -17.92 -2.11
CA HIS A 532 4.22 -18.46 -3.35
C HIS A 532 5.30 -19.05 -4.25
N LEU A 533 6.35 -18.30 -4.56
CA LEU A 533 7.46 -18.78 -5.40
C LEU A 533 8.21 -19.93 -4.73
N LEU A 534 8.52 -19.79 -3.43
CA LEU A 534 9.20 -20.86 -2.71
C LEU A 534 8.40 -22.15 -2.75
N SER A 535 7.10 -22.13 -2.46
CA SER A 535 6.26 -23.33 -2.50
C SER A 535 6.27 -24.00 -3.89
N ASN A 536 6.33 -23.23 -4.96
CA ASN A 536 6.41 -23.77 -6.33
C ASN A 536 7.80 -24.32 -6.68
N ILE A 537 8.88 -23.67 -6.23
CA ILE A 537 10.25 -24.21 -6.35
C ILE A 537 10.33 -25.56 -5.62
N LEU A 538 9.82 -25.64 -4.38
CA LEU A 538 9.81 -26.89 -3.60
C LEU A 538 9.01 -27.98 -4.32
N LYS A 539 7.78 -27.70 -4.80
CA LYS A 539 6.97 -28.67 -5.56
C LYS A 539 7.69 -29.17 -6.82
N ALA A 540 8.27 -28.27 -7.59
CA ALA A 540 9.00 -28.61 -8.80
C ALA A 540 10.26 -29.45 -8.48
N SER A 541 11.00 -29.10 -7.43
CA SER A 541 12.19 -29.83 -6.98
C SER A 541 11.87 -31.24 -6.46
N GLU A 542 10.70 -31.41 -5.80
CA GLU A 542 10.21 -32.72 -5.38
C GLU A 542 9.98 -33.64 -6.61
N GLN A 543 9.30 -33.14 -7.63
CA GLN A 543 9.02 -33.90 -8.85
C GLN A 543 10.30 -34.23 -9.66
N ARG A 544 11.20 -33.25 -9.77
CA ARG A 544 12.49 -33.43 -10.46
C ARG A 544 13.50 -34.26 -9.67
N ASN A 545 13.27 -34.43 -8.37
CA ASN A 545 14.25 -34.98 -7.42
C ASN A 545 15.56 -34.17 -7.38
N ALA A 546 15.47 -32.85 -7.47
CA ALA A 546 16.62 -31.96 -7.49
C ALA A 546 16.97 -31.46 -6.08
N LYS A 547 18.27 -31.36 -5.77
CA LYS A 547 18.77 -30.64 -4.59
C LYS A 547 18.64 -29.15 -4.84
N VAL A 548 18.28 -28.36 -3.81
CA VAL A 548 18.16 -26.89 -3.94
C VAL A 548 19.05 -26.19 -2.93
N VAL A 549 19.82 -25.24 -3.42
CA VAL A 549 20.66 -24.34 -2.61
C VAL A 549 20.11 -22.92 -2.73
N PHE A 550 19.63 -22.39 -1.62
CA PHE A 550 19.11 -21.03 -1.52
C PHE A 550 20.22 -20.07 -1.08
N LEU A 551 20.52 -19.06 -1.91
CA LEU A 551 21.48 -18.00 -1.58
C LEU A 551 20.74 -16.69 -1.37
N GLY A 552 21.08 -15.96 -0.31
CA GLY A 552 20.46 -14.68 -0.04
C GLY A 552 21.14 -13.93 1.10
N ASP A 553 20.71 -12.70 1.28
CA ASP A 553 21.11 -11.85 2.39
C ASP A 553 19.84 -11.41 3.12
N PRO A 554 19.57 -11.91 4.34
CA PRO A 554 18.33 -11.58 5.07
C PRO A 554 18.21 -10.09 5.44
N ASN A 555 19.29 -9.31 5.31
CA ASN A 555 19.32 -7.87 5.59
C ASN A 555 19.13 -7.01 4.33
N GLN A 556 19.02 -7.61 3.14
CA GLN A 556 18.69 -6.92 1.88
C GLN A 556 17.19 -6.78 1.66
N LEU A 557 16.78 -6.38 0.45
CA LEU A 557 15.39 -6.13 0.09
C LEU A 557 14.49 -7.31 0.43
N LEU A 558 13.42 -7.03 1.17
CA LEU A 558 12.36 -7.99 1.46
C LEU A 558 11.54 -8.28 0.20
N PRO A 559 10.88 -9.45 0.13
CA PRO A 559 10.04 -9.79 -1.00
C PRO A 559 8.88 -8.80 -1.15
N ILE A 560 8.58 -8.44 -2.41
CA ILE A 560 7.36 -7.72 -2.76
C ILE A 560 6.27 -8.79 -2.90
N GLY A 561 5.59 -9.13 -1.80
CA GLY A 561 4.55 -10.16 -1.77
C GLY A 561 4.52 -10.95 -0.45
N THR A 562 3.86 -12.13 -0.48
CA THR A 562 3.61 -12.94 0.71
C THR A 562 4.89 -13.57 1.29
N GLY A 563 5.09 -13.36 2.60
CA GLY A 563 6.07 -14.11 3.39
C GLY A 563 7.48 -13.51 3.38
N ASN A 564 8.30 -14.00 4.29
CA ASN A 564 9.75 -13.83 4.32
C ASN A 564 10.35 -15.22 4.56
N ALA A 565 10.18 -16.08 3.57
CA ALA A 565 10.49 -17.49 3.69
C ALA A 565 11.97 -17.74 3.93
N PHE A 566 12.87 -16.99 3.26
CA PHE A 566 14.31 -17.15 3.43
C PHE A 566 14.76 -16.80 4.86
N ALA A 567 14.35 -15.65 5.40
CA ALA A 567 14.71 -15.29 6.77
C ALA A 567 14.11 -16.26 7.82
N ARG A 568 12.91 -16.81 7.56
CA ARG A 568 12.31 -17.83 8.42
C ARG A 568 13.06 -19.15 8.35
N MET A 569 13.48 -19.53 7.15
CA MET A 569 14.23 -20.76 6.88
C MET A 569 15.62 -20.76 7.53
N THR A 570 16.26 -19.57 7.64
CA THR A 570 17.63 -19.39 8.13
C THR A 570 17.70 -18.76 9.52
N LEU A 571 16.58 -18.62 10.25
CA LEU A 571 16.53 -17.97 11.56
C LEU A 571 17.52 -18.62 12.53
N GLU A 572 18.49 -17.84 13.01
CA GLU A 572 19.57 -18.33 13.89
C GLU A 572 19.04 -18.98 15.16
N GLY A 573 19.41 -20.24 15.38
CA GLY A 573 18.94 -21.07 16.50
C GLY A 573 17.58 -21.76 16.28
N ALA A 574 16.96 -21.56 15.09
CA ALA A 574 15.73 -22.23 14.69
C ALA A 574 15.71 -22.48 13.17
N GLU A 575 16.88 -22.82 12.62
CA GLU A 575 17.05 -23.08 11.18
C GLU A 575 16.19 -24.28 10.73
N GLN A 576 15.43 -24.08 9.65
CA GLN A 576 14.63 -25.15 9.04
C GLN A 576 15.46 -26.02 8.06
N VAL A 577 16.61 -25.53 7.63
CA VAL A 577 17.53 -26.22 6.73
C VAL A 577 18.96 -25.98 7.17
N PRO A 578 19.93 -26.85 6.82
CA PRO A 578 21.36 -26.59 7.03
C PRO A 578 21.75 -25.24 6.44
N THR A 579 22.25 -24.35 7.30
CA THR A 579 22.56 -22.96 6.93
C THR A 579 24.03 -22.64 7.17
N VAL A 580 24.69 -22.05 6.17
CA VAL A 580 26.05 -21.49 6.29
C VAL A 580 25.99 -19.97 6.18
N ARG A 581 26.77 -19.28 7.01
CA ARG A 581 26.78 -17.81 7.09
C ARG A 581 28.13 -17.25 6.67
N MET A 582 28.20 -16.65 5.48
CA MET A 582 29.38 -15.98 4.95
C MET A 582 29.39 -14.52 5.44
N ARG A 583 30.07 -14.27 6.55
CA ARG A 583 30.10 -12.93 7.21
C ARG A 583 31.36 -12.11 6.88
N GLU A 584 32.34 -12.69 6.15
CA GLU A 584 33.59 -12.03 5.78
C GLU A 584 33.41 -11.19 4.52
N ILE A 585 33.92 -9.95 4.52
CA ILE A 585 33.84 -9.03 3.37
C ILE A 585 35.17 -9.08 2.62
N ASN A 586 35.17 -9.60 1.41
CA ASN A 586 36.38 -9.79 0.59
C ASN A 586 36.66 -8.64 -0.40
N ARG A 587 35.86 -7.54 -0.39
CA ARG A 587 35.93 -6.43 -1.37
C ARG A 587 36.48 -5.11 -0.82
N GLN A 588 36.94 -5.02 0.41
CA GLN A 588 37.61 -3.81 0.87
C GLN A 588 39.13 -3.98 0.66
N GLU A 589 39.66 -3.31 -0.38
CA GLU A 589 41.08 -2.94 -0.35
C GLU A 589 41.32 -2.04 0.87
N GLU A 590 42.38 -2.35 1.64
CA GLU A 590 42.85 -1.48 2.73
C GLU A 590 43.10 -0.09 2.13
N GLY A 591 42.21 0.87 2.38
CA GLY A 591 42.40 2.28 1.98
C GLY A 591 41.21 3.02 1.42
N SER A 592 40.03 2.44 1.24
CA SER A 592 38.81 3.20 0.89
C SER A 592 38.02 3.58 2.15
N ASN A 593 38.17 4.84 2.57
CA ASN A 593 37.31 5.49 3.55
C ASN A 593 35.95 5.83 2.95
#